data_5cf20613741b5c0e380a73cf79920ccf
#
_entry.id   5cf20613741b5c0e380a73cf79920ccf
#
_cell.length_a   1.000
_cell.length_b   1.000
_cell.length_c   1.000
_cell.angle_alpha   90.00
_cell.angle_beta   90.00
_cell.angle_gamma   90.00
#
_symmetry.space_group_name_H-M   'P 1'
#
loop_
_entity.id
_entity.type
_entity.pdbx_description
1 polymer ?
#
loop_
_entity_poly.entity_id
_entity_poly.type
_entity_poly.pdbx_seq_one_letter_code
_entity_poly.pdbx_strand_id
1 'polypeptide(L)'
;MDEELEFFNEIAQKLLISEQKNPVVKPVPTHQVIDELDINFKDQGIEDDEWKELIEKMINFTPKTASKLFFNQLFGGRQPKAVFGDLLAVMLNNSMYTYKVAGPQAGIEKTIMKKVVQLVGYPDLADGTIAPGGSMCNFMALVMARDSVVKDTPNAGVNSKMTLYTSKESHYSIPKNAAFAGIGRDQVRFIKTNEKGEMDINHLNDTILEDENQGYTPFFVNATAGTTVLGAFDDIEAIHHVCKKHNLWLHIDGAYCGGVIFSKKYKSLVHGIELSDSFSFNAHKMLGTPLSCSIIIAKDKSYLSKSFSNDADYLYQTNTDDFDLGKTSLQCGRRNDALKFWTLWKSIGNNGLEKLVNQQFYLADIAREYIKNHPDYTLYSYENSISICFNYKDIPANEICTLLYEEAQAMVGYGNFESTEFVRLITINANNSETDILHFFKVFEEGAKKLELKHSISMNTA
;
A
#
# COMPACT_ATOMS: atom_id res chain seq x y z
N MET A 1 7.82 -7.95 32.68
CA MET A 1 6.60 -7.63 31.87
C MET A 1 5.89 -6.39 32.38
N ASP A 2 5.65 -6.24 33.69
CA ASP A 2 4.92 -5.08 34.21
C ASP A 2 5.74 -3.80 34.05
N GLU A 3 7.02 -3.81 34.35
CA GLU A 3 7.94 -2.69 34.18
C GLU A 3 8.10 -2.27 32.71
N GLU A 4 8.22 -3.23 31.80
CA GLU A 4 8.30 -2.95 30.37
C GLU A 4 7.00 -2.37 29.82
N LEU A 5 5.84 -2.78 30.35
CA LEU A 5 4.55 -2.20 29.98
C LEU A 5 4.39 -0.76 30.50
N GLU A 6 4.87 -0.48 31.71
CA GLU A 6 4.89 0.89 32.23
C GLU A 6 5.78 1.79 31.41
N PHE A 7 6.98 1.35 31.09
CA PHE A 7 7.92 2.06 30.23
C PHE A 7 7.36 2.24 28.80
N PHE A 8 6.74 1.20 28.23
CA PHE A 8 6.07 1.30 26.93
C PHE A 8 4.98 2.39 26.94
N ASN A 9 4.16 2.46 27.98
CA ASN A 9 3.13 3.51 28.11
C ASN A 9 3.74 4.91 28.16
N GLU A 10 4.83 5.09 28.91
CA GLU A 10 5.56 6.36 28.98
C GLU A 10 6.09 6.78 27.61
N ILE A 11 6.79 5.88 26.93
CA ILE A 11 7.32 6.11 25.58
C ILE A 11 6.22 6.40 24.57
N ALA A 12 5.12 5.65 24.61
CA ALA A 12 3.98 5.88 23.73
C ALA A 12 3.37 7.27 23.92
N GLN A 13 3.25 7.75 25.16
CA GLN A 13 2.78 9.10 25.44
C GLN A 13 3.76 10.17 24.93
N LYS A 14 5.08 10.00 25.17
CA LYS A 14 6.12 10.88 24.63
C LYS A 14 6.06 10.93 23.09
N LEU A 15 5.90 9.80 22.43
CA LEU A 15 5.75 9.71 20.96
C LEU A 15 4.52 10.51 20.50
N LEU A 16 3.34 10.28 21.08
CA LEU A 16 2.10 10.97 20.70
C LEU A 16 2.22 12.50 20.84
N ILE A 17 2.89 12.98 21.88
CA ILE A 17 3.15 14.41 22.08
C ILE A 17 4.14 14.92 21.03
N SER A 18 5.18 14.17 20.76
CA SER A 18 6.23 14.55 19.80
C SER A 18 5.72 14.64 18.37
N GLU A 19 4.78 13.79 17.98
CA GLU A 19 4.13 13.80 16.66
C GLU A 19 3.34 15.09 16.38
N GLN A 20 2.91 15.77 17.43
CA GLN A 20 2.15 17.03 17.33
C GLN A 20 3.03 18.28 17.40
N LYS A 21 4.18 18.21 18.06
CA LYS A 21 4.96 19.41 18.45
C LYS A 21 6.36 19.45 17.87
N ASN A 22 6.96 18.31 17.61
CA ASN A 22 8.36 18.20 17.18
C ASN A 22 8.46 18.10 15.66
N PRO A 23 9.67 18.32 15.10
CA PRO A 23 9.92 18.08 13.70
C PRO A 23 9.46 16.69 13.25
N VAL A 24 8.99 16.58 12.00
CA VAL A 24 8.51 15.31 11.41
C VAL A 24 9.61 14.27 11.34
N VAL A 25 10.87 14.71 11.22
CA VAL A 25 12.08 13.88 11.16
C VAL A 25 13.22 14.60 11.84
N LYS A 26 14.22 13.84 12.28
CA LYS A 26 15.53 14.33 12.68
C LYS A 26 16.57 13.58 11.81
N PRO A 27 17.00 14.16 10.68
CA PRO A 27 17.87 13.47 9.74
C PRO A 27 19.20 13.08 10.37
N VAL A 28 19.67 11.88 10.08
CA VAL A 28 21.00 11.39 10.44
C VAL A 28 21.68 10.92 9.15
N PRO A 29 22.93 11.36 8.89
CA PRO A 29 23.69 10.86 7.75
C PRO A 29 23.87 9.33 7.84
N THR A 30 23.66 8.62 6.74
CA THR A 30 23.69 7.15 6.73
C THR A 30 25.00 6.54 7.23
N HIS A 31 26.12 7.23 7.02
CA HIS A 31 27.45 6.79 7.48
C HIS A 31 27.68 7.00 8.99
N GLN A 32 26.80 7.74 9.66
CA GLN A 32 26.87 8.01 11.11
C GLN A 32 25.79 7.27 11.90
N VAL A 33 24.79 6.69 11.24
CA VAL A 33 23.59 6.15 11.91
C VAL A 33 23.93 5.07 12.94
N ILE A 34 24.90 4.22 12.67
CA ILE A 34 25.29 3.12 13.55
C ILE A 34 25.97 3.64 14.82
N ASP A 35 26.94 4.53 14.66
CA ASP A 35 27.72 5.07 15.76
C ASP A 35 26.94 6.12 16.56
N GLU A 36 26.24 7.03 15.86
CA GLU A 36 25.43 8.09 16.48
C GLU A 36 24.33 7.50 17.38
N LEU A 37 23.73 6.38 16.97
CA LEU A 37 22.61 5.74 17.69
C LEU A 37 23.06 4.55 18.55
N ASP A 38 24.36 4.19 18.57
CA ASP A 38 24.90 3.03 19.30
C ASP A 38 24.07 1.74 19.10
N ILE A 39 23.77 1.41 17.83
CA ILE A 39 22.94 0.25 17.48
C ILE A 39 23.73 -1.05 17.28
N ASN A 40 25.01 -1.05 17.58
CA ASN A 40 25.85 -2.23 17.50
C ASN A 40 25.53 -3.22 18.62
N PHE A 41 25.62 -4.53 18.31
CA PHE A 41 25.53 -5.57 19.32
C PHE A 41 26.87 -5.77 20.03
N LYS A 42 26.83 -5.95 21.35
CA LYS A 42 27.96 -6.28 22.22
C LYS A 42 27.72 -7.69 22.81
N ASP A 43 28.78 -8.40 23.21
CA ASP A 43 28.63 -9.73 23.83
C ASP A 43 27.92 -9.66 25.19
N GLN A 44 28.07 -8.53 25.91
CA GLN A 44 27.37 -8.26 27.16
C GLN A 44 26.19 -7.32 26.90
N GLY A 45 25.07 -7.58 27.60
CA GLY A 45 23.93 -6.65 27.61
C GLY A 45 24.30 -5.30 28.24
N ILE A 46 23.45 -4.32 28.04
CA ILE A 46 23.54 -3.00 28.65
C ILE A 46 22.60 -2.92 29.86
N GLU A 47 22.86 -1.99 30.77
CA GLU A 47 22.01 -1.76 31.92
C GLU A 47 20.63 -1.20 31.51
N ASP A 48 19.60 -1.43 32.32
CA ASP A 48 18.21 -1.05 31.99
C ASP A 48 18.04 0.43 31.72
N ASP A 49 18.69 1.30 32.46
CA ASP A 49 18.63 2.75 32.25
C ASP A 49 19.26 3.15 30.91
N GLU A 50 20.43 2.57 30.57
CA GLU A 50 21.09 2.77 29.28
C GLU A 50 20.20 2.27 28.12
N TRP A 51 19.56 1.12 28.30
CA TRP A 51 18.60 0.57 27.32
C TRP A 51 17.40 1.50 27.12
N LYS A 52 16.81 2.05 28.18
CA LYS A 52 15.69 2.99 28.10
C LYS A 52 16.08 4.27 27.38
N GLU A 53 17.24 4.83 27.68
CA GLU A 53 17.75 6.04 27.02
C GLU A 53 17.99 5.78 25.52
N LEU A 54 18.52 4.60 25.14
CA LEU A 54 18.73 4.20 23.77
C LEU A 54 17.40 4.10 23.00
N ILE A 55 16.37 3.49 23.58
CA ILE A 55 15.03 3.41 22.99
C ILE A 55 14.43 4.80 22.77
N GLU A 56 14.53 5.70 23.74
CA GLU A 56 14.06 7.08 23.58
C GLU A 56 14.81 7.81 22.45
N LYS A 57 16.12 7.64 22.39
CA LYS A 57 16.96 8.19 21.34
C LYS A 57 16.53 7.69 19.97
N MET A 58 16.35 6.37 19.79
CA MET A 58 15.88 5.75 18.55
C MET A 58 14.54 6.32 18.08
N ILE A 59 13.56 6.48 18.97
CA ILE A 59 12.25 7.03 18.65
C ILE A 59 12.36 8.49 18.19
N ASN A 60 13.21 9.29 18.83
CA ASN A 60 13.41 10.69 18.49
C ASN A 60 13.99 10.90 17.08
N PHE A 61 14.84 9.98 16.61
CA PHE A 61 15.44 10.03 15.28
C PHE A 61 14.58 9.35 14.20
N THR A 62 13.62 8.51 14.58
CA THR A 62 12.73 7.85 13.64
C THR A 62 11.71 8.84 13.04
N PRO A 63 11.50 8.83 11.72
CA PRO A 63 10.47 9.67 11.08
C PRO A 63 9.08 9.40 11.65
N LYS A 64 8.35 10.47 11.96
CA LYS A 64 7.03 10.42 12.59
C LYS A 64 5.93 10.37 11.54
N THR A 65 5.55 9.17 11.12
CA THR A 65 4.58 8.95 10.05
C THR A 65 3.15 9.41 10.38
N ALA A 66 2.85 9.70 11.64
CA ALA A 66 1.57 10.29 12.07
C ALA A 66 1.64 11.81 12.25
N SER A 67 2.79 12.44 12.00
CA SER A 67 2.91 13.90 11.98
C SER A 67 2.02 14.53 10.89
N LYS A 68 1.54 15.75 11.18
CA LYS A 68 0.71 16.53 10.26
C LYS A 68 1.42 16.98 8.98
N LEU A 69 2.75 17.00 8.99
CA LEU A 69 3.62 17.35 7.85
C LEU A 69 4.30 16.14 7.20
N PHE A 70 3.74 14.93 7.40
CA PHE A 70 4.19 13.71 6.74
C PHE A 70 3.29 13.38 5.55
N PHE A 71 3.77 13.63 4.32
CA PHE A 71 3.05 13.46 3.05
C PHE A 71 3.83 12.63 2.02
N ASN A 72 4.90 11.98 2.44
CA ASN A 72 5.88 11.33 1.54
C ASN A 72 5.43 9.95 1.03
N GLN A 73 4.76 9.16 1.88
CA GLN A 73 4.45 7.75 1.60
C GLN A 73 2.96 7.54 1.31
N LEU A 74 2.64 6.40 0.68
CA LEU A 74 1.26 5.98 0.44
C LEU A 74 0.57 5.45 1.72
N PHE A 75 1.17 5.68 2.88
CA PHE A 75 0.61 5.47 4.21
C PHE A 75 1.00 6.64 5.10
N GLY A 76 0.21 6.90 6.11
CA GLY A 76 0.46 7.99 7.06
C GLY A 76 -0.68 8.10 8.06
N GLY A 77 -0.36 8.58 9.26
CA GLY A 77 -1.29 8.52 10.36
C GLY A 77 -1.56 7.08 10.81
N ARG A 78 -2.36 6.94 11.84
CA ARG A 78 -2.87 5.64 12.28
C ARG A 78 -4.16 5.80 13.06
N GLN A 79 -5.02 4.78 13.00
CA GLN A 79 -6.28 4.76 13.70
C GLN A 79 -6.11 4.14 15.10
N PRO A 80 -6.46 4.82 16.21
CA PRO A 80 -6.20 4.33 17.57
C PRO A 80 -6.79 2.96 17.86
N LYS A 81 -8.00 2.67 17.35
CA LYS A 81 -8.64 1.35 17.54
C LYS A 81 -7.91 0.23 16.79
N ALA A 82 -7.28 0.55 15.64
CA ALA A 82 -6.45 -0.42 14.93
C ALA A 82 -5.13 -0.67 15.68
N VAL A 83 -4.49 0.37 16.22
CA VAL A 83 -3.29 0.24 17.07
C VAL A 83 -3.57 -0.67 18.26
N PHE A 84 -4.70 -0.45 18.96
CA PHE A 84 -5.11 -1.30 20.07
C PHE A 84 -5.23 -2.78 19.67
N GLY A 85 -5.88 -3.08 18.53
CA GLY A 85 -5.97 -4.45 18.01
C GLY A 85 -4.63 -5.07 17.66
N ASP A 86 -3.69 -4.27 17.14
CA ASP A 86 -2.34 -4.73 16.80
C ASP A 86 -1.50 -5.05 18.05
N LEU A 87 -1.58 -4.21 19.09
CA LEU A 87 -0.95 -4.48 20.38
C LEU A 87 -1.49 -5.76 21.04
N LEU A 88 -2.82 -5.98 20.98
CA LEU A 88 -3.40 -7.24 21.46
C LEU A 88 -2.89 -8.45 20.67
N ALA A 89 -2.72 -8.33 19.36
CA ALA A 89 -2.16 -9.41 18.54
C ALA A 89 -0.72 -9.77 18.94
N VAL A 90 0.09 -8.76 19.33
CA VAL A 90 1.44 -8.97 19.88
C VAL A 90 1.36 -9.73 21.21
N MET A 91 0.49 -9.31 22.13
CA MET A 91 0.35 -9.95 23.45
C MET A 91 -0.18 -11.38 23.37
N LEU A 92 -1.14 -11.64 22.47
CA LEU A 92 -1.68 -12.99 22.25
C LEU A 92 -0.67 -13.93 21.60
N ASN A 93 0.21 -13.40 20.76
CA ASN A 93 1.30 -14.13 20.09
C ASN A 93 0.87 -15.47 19.46
N ASN A 94 -0.33 -15.51 18.87
CA ASN A 94 -0.87 -16.70 18.23
C ASN A 94 -0.70 -16.67 16.70
N SER A 95 -0.54 -17.86 16.09
CA SER A 95 -0.51 -18.01 14.64
C SER A 95 -1.91 -18.17 14.07
N MET A 96 -2.19 -17.54 12.92
CA MET A 96 -3.47 -17.61 12.21
C MET A 96 -3.57 -18.81 11.25
N TYR A 97 -2.64 -19.77 11.32
CA TYR A 97 -2.54 -20.85 10.34
C TYR A 97 -3.64 -21.91 10.51
N THR A 98 -3.88 -22.40 11.74
CA THR A 98 -4.90 -23.39 12.04
C THR A 98 -5.91 -22.86 13.03
N TYR A 99 -7.16 -23.34 12.98
CA TYR A 99 -8.19 -23.01 13.97
C TYR A 99 -7.78 -23.42 15.39
N LYS A 100 -7.10 -24.54 15.55
CA LYS A 100 -6.65 -25.04 16.85
C LYS A 100 -5.78 -24.02 17.62
N VAL A 101 -4.98 -23.21 16.90
CA VAL A 101 -4.09 -22.20 17.48
C VAL A 101 -4.70 -20.80 17.42
N ALA A 102 -5.35 -20.44 16.31
CA ALA A 102 -5.99 -19.14 16.13
C ALA A 102 -7.28 -18.99 16.95
N GLY A 103 -7.99 -20.08 17.18
CA GLY A 103 -9.29 -20.05 17.87
C GLY A 103 -10.28 -19.10 17.18
N PRO A 104 -11.05 -18.29 17.96
CA PRO A 104 -12.04 -17.39 17.41
C PRO A 104 -11.47 -16.29 16.47
N GLN A 105 -10.16 -16.07 16.50
CA GLN A 105 -9.47 -15.10 15.64
C GLN A 105 -9.58 -15.50 14.16
N ALA A 106 -9.61 -16.80 13.84
CA ALA A 106 -9.88 -17.28 12.48
C ALA A 106 -11.26 -16.85 11.99
N GLY A 107 -12.27 -16.85 12.87
CA GLY A 107 -13.62 -16.34 12.57
C GLY A 107 -13.64 -14.83 12.29
N ILE A 108 -12.77 -14.07 12.93
CA ILE A 108 -12.60 -12.63 12.65
C ILE A 108 -12.16 -12.42 11.19
N GLU A 109 -11.12 -13.13 10.75
CA GLU A 109 -10.65 -13.01 9.38
C GLU A 109 -11.70 -13.43 8.36
N LYS A 110 -12.36 -14.58 8.58
CA LYS A 110 -13.45 -15.03 7.72
C LYS A 110 -14.58 -14.00 7.61
N THR A 111 -14.92 -13.33 8.71
CA THR A 111 -15.93 -12.28 8.73
C THR A 111 -15.50 -11.06 7.90
N ILE A 112 -14.23 -10.66 7.97
CA ILE A 112 -13.66 -9.60 7.14
C ILE A 112 -13.77 -9.98 5.67
N MET A 113 -13.30 -11.20 5.29
CA MET A 113 -13.34 -11.66 3.89
C MET A 113 -14.75 -11.66 3.34
N LYS A 114 -15.72 -12.25 4.08
CA LYS A 114 -17.12 -12.24 3.70
C LYS A 114 -17.67 -10.83 3.45
N LYS A 115 -17.31 -9.88 4.31
CA LYS A 115 -17.75 -8.49 4.17
C LYS A 115 -17.11 -7.80 2.96
N VAL A 116 -15.81 -8.02 2.70
CA VAL A 116 -15.13 -7.48 1.54
C VAL A 116 -15.68 -8.06 0.24
N VAL A 117 -15.92 -9.38 0.19
CA VAL A 117 -16.57 -10.07 -0.93
C VAL A 117 -17.92 -9.42 -1.26
N GLN A 118 -18.75 -9.14 -0.25
CA GLN A 118 -20.04 -8.46 -0.43
C GLN A 118 -19.90 -7.03 -0.94
N LEU A 119 -18.91 -6.26 -0.44
CA LEU A 119 -18.67 -4.89 -0.87
C LEU A 119 -18.20 -4.80 -2.32
N VAL A 120 -17.39 -5.76 -2.76
CA VAL A 120 -16.91 -5.87 -4.14
C VAL A 120 -18.03 -6.37 -5.07
N GLY A 121 -18.94 -7.20 -4.58
CA GLY A 121 -20.02 -7.80 -5.38
C GLY A 121 -19.63 -9.14 -5.99
N TYR A 122 -18.66 -9.83 -5.41
CA TYR A 122 -18.31 -11.19 -5.83
C TYR A 122 -19.35 -12.22 -5.37
N PRO A 123 -19.45 -13.39 -6.05
CA PRO A 123 -20.39 -14.45 -5.69
C PRO A 123 -20.04 -15.10 -4.33
N ASP A 124 -21.00 -15.84 -3.76
CA ASP A 124 -20.85 -16.50 -2.44
C ASP A 124 -19.71 -17.54 -2.38
N LEU A 125 -19.26 -18.04 -3.53
CA LEU A 125 -18.12 -18.97 -3.61
C LEU A 125 -16.75 -18.26 -3.48
N ALA A 126 -16.75 -16.94 -3.48
CA ALA A 126 -15.53 -16.15 -3.30
C ALA A 126 -15.02 -16.21 -1.86
N ASP A 127 -13.73 -16.15 -1.68
CA ASP A 127 -13.07 -16.05 -0.39
C ASP A 127 -11.75 -15.29 -0.55
N GLY A 128 -11.04 -15.09 0.56
CA GLY A 128 -9.79 -14.36 0.57
C GLY A 128 -8.93 -14.69 1.77
N THR A 129 -7.84 -13.96 1.88
CA THR A 129 -6.90 -14.07 3.00
C THR A 129 -6.19 -12.74 3.23
N ILE A 130 -5.55 -12.60 4.39
CA ILE A 130 -4.66 -11.49 4.69
C ILE A 130 -3.23 -11.88 4.38
N ALA A 131 -2.54 -11.06 3.59
CA ALA A 131 -1.14 -11.24 3.21
C ALA A 131 -0.26 -10.11 3.80
N PRO A 132 1.08 -10.33 3.91
CA PRO A 132 2.01 -9.38 4.54
C PRO A 132 2.43 -8.23 3.60
N GLY A 133 1.51 -7.66 2.84
CA GLY A 133 1.75 -6.52 1.96
C GLY A 133 1.17 -6.70 0.55
N GLY A 134 0.88 -5.58 -0.13
CA GLY A 134 0.29 -5.57 -1.47
C GLY A 134 1.13 -6.34 -2.51
N SER A 135 2.46 -6.27 -2.41
CA SER A 135 3.35 -7.05 -3.30
C SER A 135 3.10 -8.57 -3.20
N MET A 136 2.78 -9.06 -1.99
CA MET A 136 2.45 -10.48 -1.80
C MET A 136 1.03 -10.80 -2.26
N CYS A 137 0.08 -9.85 -2.15
CA CYS A 137 -1.24 -9.99 -2.76
C CYS A 137 -1.13 -10.14 -4.28
N ASN A 138 -0.35 -9.27 -4.94
CA ASN A 138 -0.10 -9.34 -6.37
C ASN A 138 0.62 -10.65 -6.77
N PHE A 139 1.56 -11.14 -5.94
CA PHE A 139 2.18 -12.44 -6.14
C PHE A 139 1.18 -13.58 -6.07
N MET A 140 0.32 -13.58 -5.06
CA MET A 140 -0.73 -14.60 -4.90
C MET A 140 -1.70 -14.61 -6.08
N ALA A 141 -2.13 -13.43 -6.55
CA ALA A 141 -2.98 -13.31 -7.74
C ALA A 141 -2.32 -13.90 -8.99
N LEU A 142 -1.04 -13.56 -9.18
CA LEU A 142 -0.25 -14.06 -10.32
C LEU A 142 -0.09 -15.59 -10.28
N VAL A 143 0.17 -16.16 -9.10
CA VAL A 143 0.29 -17.62 -8.90
C VAL A 143 -1.04 -18.31 -9.16
N MET A 144 -2.16 -17.82 -8.63
CA MET A 144 -3.49 -18.36 -8.90
C MET A 144 -3.82 -18.36 -10.39
N ALA A 145 -3.53 -17.24 -11.08
CA ALA A 145 -3.73 -17.13 -12.52
C ALA A 145 -2.88 -18.13 -13.29
N ARG A 146 -1.59 -18.22 -12.98
CA ARG A 146 -0.65 -19.19 -13.59
C ARG A 146 -1.16 -20.62 -13.45
N ASP A 147 -1.53 -21.00 -12.23
CA ASP A 147 -1.95 -22.37 -11.91
C ASP A 147 -3.35 -22.71 -12.46
N SER A 148 -4.14 -21.70 -12.83
CA SER A 148 -5.44 -21.89 -13.49
C SER A 148 -5.32 -22.23 -14.98
N VAL A 149 -4.28 -21.73 -15.65
CA VAL A 149 -4.09 -21.87 -17.10
C VAL A 149 -3.23 -23.08 -17.44
N VAL A 150 -2.15 -23.31 -16.72
CA VAL A 150 -1.24 -24.44 -16.96
C VAL A 150 -1.48 -25.53 -15.93
N LYS A 151 -2.04 -26.66 -16.39
CA LYS A 151 -2.30 -27.79 -15.50
C LYS A 151 -0.99 -28.31 -14.90
N ASP A 152 -1.07 -28.69 -13.63
CA ASP A 152 0.03 -29.30 -12.86
C ASP A 152 1.26 -28.37 -12.62
N THR A 153 1.14 -27.07 -12.86
CA THR A 153 2.22 -26.11 -12.59
C THR A 153 2.76 -26.19 -11.16
N PRO A 154 1.94 -26.36 -10.11
CA PRO A 154 2.47 -26.50 -8.75
C PRO A 154 3.43 -27.67 -8.57
N ASN A 155 3.28 -28.76 -9.34
CA ASN A 155 4.12 -29.96 -9.27
C ASN A 155 5.24 -29.96 -10.33
N ALA A 156 4.91 -29.60 -11.56
CA ALA A 156 5.81 -29.72 -12.71
C ALA A 156 6.62 -28.44 -13.03
N GLY A 157 6.26 -27.31 -12.43
CA GLY A 157 6.85 -26.02 -12.76
C GLY A 157 6.30 -25.40 -14.05
N VAL A 158 6.83 -24.22 -14.42
CA VAL A 158 6.44 -23.50 -15.64
C VAL A 158 7.25 -24.04 -16.83
N ASN A 159 6.55 -24.55 -17.83
CA ASN A 159 7.14 -25.12 -19.03
C ASN A 159 6.65 -24.48 -20.35
N SER A 160 5.90 -23.41 -20.28
CA SER A 160 5.32 -22.67 -21.41
C SER A 160 5.80 -21.22 -21.46
N LYS A 161 5.71 -20.61 -22.64
CA LYS A 161 6.04 -19.19 -22.85
C LYS A 161 4.86 -18.32 -22.42
N MET A 162 4.66 -18.18 -21.11
CA MET A 162 3.57 -17.40 -20.54
C MET A 162 3.88 -15.90 -20.57
N THR A 163 2.91 -15.06 -20.90
CA THR A 163 3.03 -13.60 -20.86
C THR A 163 1.95 -12.95 -20.01
N LEU A 164 2.31 -11.85 -19.36
CA LEU A 164 1.42 -11.07 -18.52
C LEU A 164 1.53 -9.57 -18.83
N TYR A 165 0.46 -8.85 -18.55
CA TYR A 165 0.27 -7.46 -18.97
C TYR A 165 -0.01 -6.55 -17.78
N THR A 166 0.62 -5.39 -17.77
CA THR A 166 0.40 -4.35 -16.78
C THR A 166 0.75 -2.99 -17.34
N SER A 167 0.20 -1.89 -16.80
CA SER A 167 0.57 -0.56 -17.29
C SER A 167 1.99 -0.19 -16.87
N LYS A 168 2.61 0.77 -17.55
CA LYS A 168 3.91 1.35 -17.17
C LYS A 168 3.86 2.00 -15.79
N GLU A 169 2.68 2.49 -15.39
CA GLU A 169 2.45 3.18 -14.13
C GLU A 169 2.08 2.23 -12.97
N SER A 170 1.98 0.94 -13.23
CA SER A 170 1.71 -0.07 -12.22
C SER A 170 2.89 -0.23 -11.26
N HIS A 171 2.60 -0.84 -10.12
CA HIS A 171 3.62 -1.04 -9.09
C HIS A 171 4.72 -2.02 -9.55
N TYR A 172 5.99 -1.70 -9.24
CA TYR A 172 7.18 -2.50 -9.58
C TYR A 172 7.14 -3.95 -9.07
N SER A 173 6.20 -4.29 -8.19
CA SER A 173 6.03 -5.67 -7.72
C SER A 173 5.62 -6.64 -8.82
N ILE A 174 4.97 -6.19 -9.90
CA ILE A 174 4.50 -7.07 -10.97
C ILE A 174 5.68 -7.77 -11.68
N PRO A 175 6.69 -7.06 -12.25
CA PRO A 175 7.85 -7.71 -12.84
C PRO A 175 8.70 -8.49 -11.83
N LYS A 176 8.75 -8.05 -10.57
CA LYS A 176 9.43 -8.78 -9.49
C LYS A 176 8.74 -10.12 -9.21
N ASN A 177 7.42 -10.12 -9.14
CA ASN A 177 6.60 -11.31 -8.89
C ASN A 177 6.62 -12.27 -10.10
N ALA A 178 6.68 -11.77 -11.34
CA ALA A 178 6.87 -12.59 -12.52
C ALA A 178 8.18 -13.40 -12.44
N ALA A 179 9.26 -12.80 -11.96
CA ALA A 179 10.51 -13.51 -11.72
C ALA A 179 10.36 -14.58 -10.62
N PHE A 180 9.72 -14.25 -9.49
CA PHE A 180 9.52 -15.21 -8.38
C PHE A 180 8.59 -16.36 -8.76
N ALA A 181 7.59 -16.11 -9.60
CA ALA A 181 6.67 -17.13 -10.10
C ALA A 181 7.27 -18.05 -11.18
N GLY A 182 8.54 -17.88 -11.55
CA GLY A 182 9.23 -18.66 -12.57
C GLY A 182 8.84 -18.31 -14.00
N ILE A 183 8.14 -17.19 -14.22
CA ILE A 183 7.73 -16.71 -15.55
C ILE A 183 8.85 -15.90 -16.22
N GLY A 184 9.53 -15.06 -15.44
CA GLY A 184 10.59 -14.17 -15.89
C GLY A 184 10.11 -12.75 -16.17
N ARG A 185 11.00 -11.78 -15.91
CA ARG A 185 10.69 -10.34 -16.09
C ARG A 185 10.49 -9.97 -17.56
N ASP A 186 11.19 -10.63 -18.48
CA ASP A 186 11.10 -10.39 -19.92
C ASP A 186 9.73 -10.78 -20.50
N GLN A 187 8.93 -11.52 -19.75
CA GLN A 187 7.57 -11.91 -20.14
C GLN A 187 6.50 -10.91 -19.68
N VAL A 188 6.89 -9.84 -19.01
CA VAL A 188 5.98 -8.75 -18.62
C VAL A 188 5.86 -7.77 -19.77
N ARG A 189 4.65 -7.57 -20.28
CA ARG A 189 4.35 -6.57 -21.29
C ARG A 189 3.87 -5.29 -20.62
N PHE A 190 4.66 -4.23 -20.76
CA PHE A 190 4.30 -2.91 -20.23
C PHE A 190 3.42 -2.17 -21.24
N ILE A 191 2.15 -2.05 -20.89
CA ILE A 191 1.16 -1.35 -21.70
C ILE A 191 1.32 0.16 -21.52
N LYS A 192 1.21 0.92 -22.60
CA LYS A 192 1.21 2.37 -22.58
C LYS A 192 0.06 2.88 -21.74
N THR A 193 0.20 4.10 -21.26
CA THR A 193 -0.86 4.82 -20.56
C THR A 193 -1.24 6.06 -21.36
N ASN A 194 -2.47 6.54 -21.13
CA ASN A 194 -2.89 7.84 -21.60
C ASN A 194 -2.26 8.96 -20.73
N GLU A 195 -2.56 10.20 -21.05
CA GLU A 195 -2.08 11.39 -20.32
C GLU A 195 -2.48 11.42 -18.83
N LYS A 196 -3.50 10.64 -18.44
CA LYS A 196 -3.95 10.50 -17.05
C LYS A 196 -3.24 9.38 -16.31
N GLY A 197 -2.39 8.60 -16.98
CA GLY A 197 -1.73 7.42 -16.39
C GLY A 197 -2.63 6.19 -16.34
N GLU A 198 -3.76 6.17 -17.06
CA GLU A 198 -4.66 5.02 -17.19
C GLU A 198 -4.19 4.11 -18.33
N MET A 199 -4.35 2.79 -18.20
CA MET A 199 -3.94 1.80 -19.19
C MET A 199 -4.61 2.02 -20.55
N ASP A 200 -3.85 2.06 -21.65
CA ASP A 200 -4.36 2.12 -23.02
C ASP A 200 -4.94 0.77 -23.44
N ILE A 201 -6.26 0.71 -23.59
CA ILE A 201 -7.03 -0.49 -23.91
C ILE A 201 -6.70 -1.04 -25.29
N ASN A 202 -6.50 -0.15 -26.29
CA ASN A 202 -6.17 -0.57 -27.65
C ASN A 202 -4.76 -1.20 -27.68
N HIS A 203 -3.79 -0.54 -27.05
CA HIS A 203 -2.43 -1.07 -26.94
C HIS A 203 -2.40 -2.41 -26.17
N LEU A 204 -3.24 -2.59 -25.14
CA LEU A 204 -3.38 -3.85 -24.43
C LEU A 204 -3.86 -4.95 -25.39
N ASN A 205 -4.98 -4.73 -26.09
CA ASN A 205 -5.53 -5.73 -27.03
C ASN A 205 -4.53 -6.09 -28.14
N ASP A 206 -3.88 -5.08 -28.73
CA ASP A 206 -2.92 -5.30 -29.84
C ASP A 206 -1.69 -6.07 -29.37
N THR A 207 -1.16 -5.78 -28.18
CA THR A 207 -0.02 -6.47 -27.59
C THR A 207 -0.36 -7.95 -27.28
N ILE A 208 -1.59 -8.24 -26.80
CA ILE A 208 -2.06 -9.61 -26.58
C ILE A 208 -2.12 -10.38 -27.90
N LEU A 209 -2.71 -9.79 -28.95
CA LEU A 209 -2.80 -10.42 -30.28
C LEU A 209 -1.43 -10.70 -30.87
N GLU A 210 -0.46 -9.80 -30.68
CA GLU A 210 0.91 -10.00 -31.12
C GLU A 210 1.57 -11.20 -30.40
N ASP A 211 1.44 -11.29 -29.07
CA ASP A 211 1.96 -12.42 -28.29
C ASP A 211 1.32 -13.75 -28.71
N GLU A 212 -0.01 -13.80 -28.93
CA GLU A 212 -0.71 -14.99 -29.42
C GLU A 212 -0.19 -15.43 -30.78
N ASN A 213 0.02 -14.49 -31.73
CA ASN A 213 0.57 -14.76 -33.06
C ASN A 213 2.02 -15.26 -33.02
N GLN A 214 2.79 -14.87 -32.01
CA GLN A 214 4.18 -15.31 -31.77
C GLN A 214 4.25 -16.63 -30.99
N GLY A 215 3.12 -17.23 -30.63
CA GLY A 215 3.04 -18.50 -29.91
C GLY A 215 3.34 -18.40 -28.42
N TYR A 216 3.20 -17.22 -27.82
CA TYR A 216 3.15 -17.06 -26.40
C TYR A 216 1.77 -17.46 -25.83
N THR A 217 1.71 -17.64 -24.52
CA THR A 217 0.48 -17.95 -23.80
C THR A 217 0.15 -16.77 -22.87
N PRO A 218 -0.64 -15.79 -23.35
CA PRO A 218 -1.19 -14.74 -22.49
C PRO A 218 -2.03 -15.36 -21.37
N PHE A 219 -1.89 -14.85 -20.11
CA PHE A 219 -2.64 -15.46 -19.00
C PHE A 219 -3.14 -14.48 -17.96
N PHE A 220 -2.55 -13.28 -17.82
CA PHE A 220 -2.82 -12.41 -16.70
C PHE A 220 -2.73 -10.93 -17.11
N VAL A 221 -3.72 -10.14 -16.67
CA VAL A 221 -3.70 -8.68 -16.75
C VAL A 221 -3.81 -8.11 -15.35
N ASN A 222 -2.90 -7.20 -15.00
CA ASN A 222 -2.97 -6.40 -13.78
C ASN A 222 -3.48 -5.00 -14.12
N ALA A 223 -4.70 -4.70 -13.71
CA ALA A 223 -5.23 -3.34 -13.71
C ALA A 223 -5.02 -2.69 -12.34
N THR A 224 -4.82 -1.38 -12.29
CA THR A 224 -4.47 -0.67 -11.06
C THR A 224 -5.59 0.28 -10.63
N ALA A 225 -6.01 0.17 -9.37
CA ALA A 225 -6.92 1.11 -8.72
C ALA A 225 -6.13 2.06 -7.81
N GLY A 226 -5.63 3.14 -8.40
CA GLY A 226 -4.72 4.10 -7.79
C GLY A 226 -3.25 3.78 -8.06
N THR A 227 -2.70 4.28 -9.17
CA THR A 227 -1.26 4.15 -9.48
C THR A 227 -0.41 4.86 -8.44
N THR A 228 0.83 4.37 -8.24
CA THR A 228 1.70 4.85 -7.15
C THR A 228 2.04 6.35 -7.26
N VAL A 229 2.22 6.87 -8.46
CA VAL A 229 2.63 8.27 -8.67
C VAL A 229 1.42 9.19 -8.82
N LEU A 230 0.60 8.96 -9.83
CA LEU A 230 -0.51 9.84 -10.16
C LEU A 230 -1.82 9.53 -9.40
N GLY A 231 -1.93 8.34 -8.80
CA GLY A 231 -3.19 7.87 -8.19
C GLY A 231 -4.29 7.61 -9.21
N ALA A 232 -3.91 7.28 -10.47
CA ALA A 232 -4.85 7.01 -11.55
C ALA A 232 -5.57 5.67 -11.37
N PHE A 233 -6.80 5.59 -11.89
CA PHE A 233 -7.62 4.37 -11.86
C PHE A 233 -7.80 3.88 -13.29
N ASP A 234 -7.41 2.64 -13.57
CA ASP A 234 -7.63 2.00 -14.86
C ASP A 234 -9.12 1.75 -15.11
N ASP A 235 -9.55 1.78 -16.39
CA ASP A 235 -10.92 1.41 -16.79
C ASP A 235 -11.10 -0.11 -16.71
N ILE A 236 -11.56 -0.58 -15.54
CA ILE A 236 -11.71 -1.99 -15.22
C ILE A 236 -12.66 -2.69 -16.18
N GLU A 237 -13.79 -2.05 -16.55
CA GLU A 237 -14.78 -2.65 -17.43
C GLU A 237 -14.25 -2.85 -18.84
N ALA A 238 -13.57 -1.84 -19.38
CA ALA A 238 -12.94 -1.95 -20.70
C ALA A 238 -11.82 -3.01 -20.71
N ILE A 239 -10.99 -3.07 -19.67
CA ILE A 239 -9.95 -4.11 -19.52
C ILE A 239 -10.59 -5.50 -19.41
N HIS A 240 -11.69 -5.63 -18.63
CA HIS A 240 -12.43 -6.90 -18.53
C HIS A 240 -12.91 -7.41 -19.89
N HIS A 241 -13.43 -6.53 -20.75
CA HIS A 241 -13.85 -6.94 -22.10
C HIS A 241 -12.71 -7.55 -22.90
N VAL A 242 -11.50 -6.97 -22.83
CA VAL A 242 -10.31 -7.53 -23.45
C VAL A 242 -9.93 -8.87 -22.81
N CYS A 243 -9.87 -8.95 -21.49
CA CYS A 243 -9.56 -10.18 -20.77
C CYS A 243 -10.51 -11.33 -21.13
N LYS A 244 -11.81 -11.02 -21.17
CA LYS A 244 -12.85 -12.01 -21.53
C LYS A 244 -12.69 -12.51 -22.97
N LYS A 245 -12.37 -11.63 -23.92
CA LYS A 245 -12.13 -11.98 -25.33
C LYS A 245 -10.98 -12.96 -25.50
N HIS A 246 -9.91 -12.78 -24.73
CA HIS A 246 -8.67 -13.56 -24.80
C HIS A 246 -8.54 -14.63 -23.70
N ASN A 247 -9.58 -14.81 -22.86
CA ASN A 247 -9.60 -15.74 -21.74
C ASN A 247 -8.44 -15.55 -20.75
N LEU A 248 -8.20 -14.29 -20.33
CA LEU A 248 -7.14 -13.91 -19.41
C LEU A 248 -7.70 -13.67 -18.01
N TRP A 249 -6.89 -13.95 -16.97
CA TRP A 249 -7.17 -13.57 -15.61
C TRP A 249 -7.05 -12.05 -15.43
N LEU A 250 -8.06 -11.41 -14.88
CA LEU A 250 -8.05 -10.01 -14.50
C LEU A 250 -7.83 -9.87 -12.99
N HIS A 251 -6.71 -9.30 -12.60
CA HIS A 251 -6.42 -8.86 -11.23
C HIS A 251 -6.51 -7.35 -11.10
N ILE A 252 -7.15 -6.89 -10.01
CA ILE A 252 -7.18 -5.47 -9.68
C ILE A 252 -6.25 -5.22 -8.50
N ASP A 253 -5.12 -4.56 -8.77
CA ASP A 253 -4.23 -4.03 -7.73
C ASP A 253 -4.80 -2.72 -7.17
N GLY A 254 -5.57 -2.83 -6.10
CA GLY A 254 -6.08 -1.71 -5.32
C GLY A 254 -5.26 -1.44 -4.06
N ALA A 255 -4.00 -1.88 -4.00
CA ALA A 255 -3.15 -1.72 -2.82
C ALA A 255 -3.14 -0.29 -2.28
N TYR A 256 -3.15 0.72 -3.16
CA TYR A 256 -3.19 2.12 -2.75
C TYR A 256 -4.61 2.62 -2.51
N CYS A 257 -5.44 2.64 -3.53
CA CYS A 257 -6.75 3.30 -3.46
C CYS A 257 -7.94 2.32 -3.44
N GLY A 258 -7.73 1.01 -3.34
CA GLY A 258 -8.83 0.03 -3.27
C GLY A 258 -9.75 0.20 -2.07
N GLY A 259 -9.34 0.97 -1.05
CA GLY A 259 -10.21 1.37 0.06
C GLY A 259 -11.42 2.21 -0.36
N VAL A 260 -11.49 2.72 -1.59
CA VAL A 260 -12.67 3.43 -2.14
C VAL A 260 -13.93 2.55 -2.16
N ILE A 261 -13.82 1.22 -2.09
CA ILE A 261 -14.96 0.30 -1.95
C ILE A 261 -15.82 0.60 -0.72
N PHE A 262 -15.26 1.27 0.30
CA PHE A 262 -16.00 1.67 1.51
C PHE A 262 -16.72 3.02 1.36
N SER A 263 -16.49 3.80 0.30
CA SER A 263 -17.10 5.10 0.08
C SER A 263 -18.20 5.03 -0.97
N LYS A 264 -19.40 5.45 -0.61
CA LYS A 264 -20.52 5.56 -1.57
C LYS A 264 -20.22 6.59 -2.67
N LYS A 265 -19.48 7.66 -2.33
CA LYS A 265 -19.11 8.74 -3.25
C LYS A 265 -18.05 8.31 -4.27
N TYR A 266 -17.04 7.54 -3.82
CA TYR A 266 -15.85 7.24 -4.63
C TYR A 266 -15.78 5.78 -5.11
N LYS A 267 -16.73 4.92 -4.74
CA LYS A 267 -16.78 3.52 -5.21
C LYS A 267 -16.87 3.42 -6.74
N SER A 268 -17.45 4.40 -7.40
CA SER A 268 -17.54 4.45 -8.87
C SER A 268 -16.16 4.50 -9.56
N LEU A 269 -15.10 4.89 -8.87
CA LEU A 269 -13.72 4.85 -9.39
C LEU A 269 -13.21 3.43 -9.68
N VAL A 270 -13.85 2.43 -9.12
CA VAL A 270 -13.57 1.01 -9.37
C VAL A 270 -14.78 0.30 -9.95
N HIS A 271 -15.56 1.00 -10.81
CA HIS A 271 -16.67 0.41 -11.53
C HIS A 271 -16.23 -0.81 -12.34
N GLY A 272 -16.98 -1.90 -12.31
CA GLY A 272 -16.59 -3.18 -12.94
C GLY A 272 -15.68 -4.07 -12.09
N ILE A 273 -15.36 -3.67 -10.85
CA ILE A 273 -14.50 -4.47 -9.97
C ILE A 273 -15.02 -5.91 -9.74
N GLU A 274 -16.34 -6.09 -9.71
CA GLU A 274 -17.02 -7.40 -9.57
C GLU A 274 -16.78 -8.33 -10.78
N LEU A 275 -16.32 -7.79 -11.90
CA LEU A 275 -16.00 -8.55 -13.10
C LEU A 275 -14.63 -9.20 -13.05
N SER A 276 -13.74 -8.74 -12.17
CA SER A 276 -12.37 -9.27 -12.03
C SER A 276 -12.36 -10.67 -11.40
N ASP A 277 -11.23 -11.40 -11.57
CA ASP A 277 -11.01 -12.73 -10.98
C ASP A 277 -10.42 -12.64 -9.58
N SER A 278 -9.67 -11.57 -9.31
CA SER A 278 -9.11 -11.25 -8.00
C SER A 278 -8.96 -9.75 -7.79
N PHE A 279 -9.07 -9.34 -6.53
CA PHE A 279 -8.87 -7.96 -6.09
C PHE A 279 -8.06 -7.92 -4.81
N SER A 280 -7.18 -6.94 -4.69
CA SER A 280 -6.45 -6.70 -3.46
C SER A 280 -6.48 -5.23 -3.04
N PHE A 281 -6.43 -4.98 -1.71
CA PHE A 281 -6.23 -3.64 -1.16
C PHE A 281 -5.48 -3.69 0.17
N ASN A 282 -4.86 -2.56 0.55
CA ASN A 282 -4.14 -2.44 1.81
C ASN A 282 -4.92 -1.58 2.81
N ALA A 283 -5.42 -2.20 3.87
CA ALA A 283 -6.06 -1.47 4.97
C ALA A 283 -5.09 -0.52 5.69
N HIS A 284 -3.79 -0.83 5.66
CA HIS A 284 -2.74 0.03 6.22
C HIS A 284 -2.39 1.26 5.35
N LYS A 285 -3.06 1.44 4.19
CA LYS A 285 -2.99 2.67 3.38
C LYS A 285 -4.21 3.53 3.68
N MET A 286 -5.25 3.51 2.83
CA MET A 286 -6.42 4.39 2.99
C MET A 286 -7.17 4.25 4.32
N LEU A 287 -7.17 3.07 4.95
CA LEU A 287 -7.95 2.86 6.19
C LEU A 287 -7.13 3.09 7.46
N GLY A 288 -5.84 3.41 7.33
CA GLY A 288 -4.99 3.85 8.43
C GLY A 288 -4.74 2.80 9.51
N THR A 289 -4.83 1.49 9.20
CA THR A 289 -4.36 0.46 10.14
C THR A 289 -2.83 0.47 10.20
N PRO A 290 -2.20 0.03 11.30
CA PRO A 290 -0.75 -0.18 11.34
C PRO A 290 -0.28 -1.17 10.25
N LEU A 291 0.93 -0.98 9.72
CA LEU A 291 1.61 -1.88 8.79
C LEU A 291 1.86 -3.25 9.46
N SER A 292 1.62 -4.36 8.77
CA SER A 292 0.98 -4.52 7.48
C SER A 292 -0.44 -5.06 7.67
N CYS A 293 -1.35 -4.75 6.76
CA CYS A 293 -2.66 -5.40 6.67
C CYS A 293 -3.14 -5.28 5.22
N SER A 294 -2.94 -6.35 4.44
CA SER A 294 -3.29 -6.41 3.02
C SER A 294 -4.27 -7.55 2.78
N ILE A 295 -5.36 -7.25 2.12
CA ILE A 295 -6.43 -8.20 1.82
C ILE A 295 -6.33 -8.57 0.34
N ILE A 296 -6.41 -9.86 0.05
CA ILE A 296 -6.65 -10.39 -1.30
C ILE A 296 -7.89 -11.26 -1.27
N ILE A 297 -8.78 -11.07 -2.22
CA ILE A 297 -9.93 -11.92 -2.48
C ILE A 297 -9.87 -12.49 -3.90
N ALA A 298 -10.32 -13.74 -4.05
CA ALA A 298 -10.51 -14.39 -5.33
C ALA A 298 -11.99 -14.70 -5.53
N LYS A 299 -12.46 -14.57 -6.77
CA LYS A 299 -13.87 -14.77 -7.15
C LYS A 299 -14.34 -16.21 -6.93
N ASP A 300 -13.41 -17.16 -6.89
CA ASP A 300 -13.63 -18.56 -6.52
C ASP A 300 -12.54 -19.01 -5.55
N LYS A 301 -12.94 -19.43 -4.34
CA LYS A 301 -12.05 -19.91 -3.28
C LYS A 301 -11.19 -21.11 -3.67
N SER A 302 -11.62 -21.88 -4.67
CA SER A 302 -10.86 -23.04 -5.16
C SER A 302 -9.49 -22.68 -5.74
N TYR A 303 -9.32 -21.47 -6.27
CA TYR A 303 -8.03 -20.99 -6.76
C TYR A 303 -7.02 -20.82 -5.62
N LEU A 304 -7.49 -20.28 -4.48
CA LEU A 304 -6.62 -20.16 -3.30
C LEU A 304 -6.13 -21.51 -2.80
N SER A 305 -7.05 -22.47 -2.63
CA SER A 305 -6.68 -23.78 -2.12
C SER A 305 -5.82 -24.59 -3.13
N LYS A 306 -6.09 -24.49 -4.42
CA LYS A 306 -5.28 -25.16 -5.45
C LYS A 306 -3.84 -24.68 -5.49
N SER A 307 -3.60 -23.38 -5.28
CA SER A 307 -2.27 -22.80 -5.37
C SER A 307 -1.50 -22.82 -4.04
N PHE A 308 -2.18 -22.77 -2.89
CA PHE A 308 -1.53 -22.54 -1.59
C PHE A 308 -1.74 -23.65 -0.57
N SER A 309 -2.68 -24.59 -0.79
CA SER A 309 -2.85 -25.72 0.13
C SER A 309 -1.78 -26.77 -0.08
N ASN A 310 -1.21 -27.24 1.01
CA ASN A 310 -0.39 -28.44 1.06
C ASN A 310 -0.96 -29.37 2.12
N ASP A 311 -0.95 -30.67 1.85
CA ASP A 311 -1.30 -31.70 2.82
C ASP A 311 -0.22 -31.76 3.91
N ALA A 312 -0.62 -31.48 5.14
CA ALA A 312 0.26 -31.52 6.31
C ALA A 312 -0.52 -32.11 7.50
N ASP A 313 -0.56 -33.43 7.59
CA ASP A 313 -1.35 -34.18 8.61
C ASP A 313 -1.04 -33.76 10.03
N TYR A 314 0.20 -33.31 10.30
CA TYR A 314 0.60 -32.84 11.64
C TYR A 314 0.02 -31.46 11.99
N LEU A 315 -0.45 -30.67 11.00
CA LEU A 315 -1.05 -29.35 11.21
C LEU A 315 -2.58 -29.41 11.26
N TYR A 316 -3.19 -30.12 10.31
CA TYR A 316 -4.64 -30.16 10.14
C TYR A 316 -5.25 -31.35 10.88
N GLN A 317 -5.31 -31.24 12.22
CA GLN A 317 -5.76 -32.31 13.12
C GLN A 317 -7.26 -32.24 13.47
N THR A 318 -7.99 -31.29 12.94
CA THR A 318 -9.40 -31.06 13.23
C THR A 318 -10.20 -30.92 11.95
N ASN A 319 -11.45 -31.41 11.93
CA ASN A 319 -12.38 -31.26 10.80
C ASN A 319 -12.96 -29.83 10.71
N THR A 320 -12.09 -28.83 10.61
CA THR A 320 -12.44 -27.40 10.58
C THR A 320 -11.99 -26.72 9.30
N ASP A 321 -12.16 -27.38 8.17
CA ASP A 321 -11.57 -27.06 6.87
C ASP A 321 -11.67 -25.58 6.46
N ASP A 322 -12.81 -24.95 6.68
CA ASP A 322 -13.02 -23.54 6.32
C ASP A 322 -12.33 -22.55 7.30
N PHE A 323 -11.90 -23.00 8.48
CA PHE A 323 -11.24 -22.15 9.48
C PHE A 323 -9.74 -22.41 9.62
N ASP A 324 -9.21 -23.41 8.90
CA ASP A 324 -7.77 -23.62 8.78
C ASP A 324 -7.21 -22.73 7.69
N LEU A 325 -6.95 -21.46 8.05
CA LEU A 325 -6.59 -20.37 7.10
C LEU A 325 -5.27 -20.64 6.37
N GLY A 326 -4.42 -21.52 6.87
CA GLY A 326 -3.20 -21.95 6.22
C GLY A 326 -3.41 -22.61 4.86
N LYS A 327 -4.60 -23.20 4.62
CA LYS A 327 -4.96 -23.82 3.34
C LYS A 327 -5.16 -22.79 2.20
N THR A 328 -5.31 -21.51 2.55
CA THR A 328 -5.48 -20.40 1.60
C THR A 328 -4.41 -19.32 1.74
N SER A 329 -3.41 -19.56 2.58
CA SER A 329 -2.35 -18.61 2.92
C SER A 329 -1.01 -19.01 2.33
N LEU A 330 -0.21 -18.02 1.97
CA LEU A 330 1.17 -18.22 1.53
C LEU A 330 2.11 -18.64 2.69
N GLN A 331 1.79 -18.25 3.93
CA GLN A 331 2.65 -18.41 5.10
C GLN A 331 2.11 -19.49 6.05
N CYS A 332 3.03 -20.25 6.66
CA CYS A 332 2.71 -21.11 7.80
C CYS A 332 2.67 -20.31 9.11
N GLY A 333 3.80 -19.78 9.57
CA GLY A 333 3.86 -18.86 10.73
C GLY A 333 3.25 -17.51 10.36
N ARG A 334 1.99 -17.28 10.70
CA ARG A 334 1.21 -16.15 10.20
C ARG A 334 0.69 -15.29 11.33
N ARG A 335 1.10 -14.00 11.34
CA ARG A 335 0.66 -13.00 12.31
C ARG A 335 -0.85 -12.73 12.20
N ASN A 336 -1.46 -12.34 13.32
CA ASN A 336 -2.86 -11.93 13.37
C ASN A 336 -3.03 -10.46 12.96
N ASP A 337 -2.94 -10.18 11.66
CA ASP A 337 -3.20 -8.84 11.10
C ASP A 337 -4.70 -8.54 10.93
N ALA A 338 -5.57 -9.55 11.07
CA ALA A 338 -7.02 -9.40 11.02
C ALA A 338 -7.54 -8.59 12.21
N LEU A 339 -6.98 -8.79 13.41
CA LEU A 339 -7.48 -8.21 14.65
C LEU A 339 -7.44 -6.67 14.62
N LYS A 340 -6.36 -6.06 14.09
CA LYS A 340 -6.26 -4.60 13.98
C LYS A 340 -7.33 -3.99 13.08
N PHE A 341 -7.64 -4.64 11.96
CA PHE A 341 -8.65 -4.15 11.04
C PHE A 341 -10.06 -4.39 11.59
N TRP A 342 -10.28 -5.53 12.23
CA TRP A 342 -11.57 -5.85 12.85
C TRP A 342 -11.90 -4.88 13.99
N THR A 343 -10.96 -4.59 14.90
CA THR A 343 -11.19 -3.65 16.01
C THR A 343 -11.52 -2.25 15.50
N LEU A 344 -10.86 -1.80 14.44
CA LEU A 344 -11.21 -0.55 13.78
C LEU A 344 -12.62 -0.62 13.20
N TRP A 345 -12.87 -1.55 12.28
CA TRP A 345 -14.12 -1.65 11.56
C TRP A 345 -15.31 -1.86 12.49
N LYS A 346 -15.16 -2.74 13.48
CA LYS A 346 -16.19 -3.00 14.49
C LYS A 346 -16.51 -1.76 15.32
N SER A 347 -15.54 -0.90 15.60
CA SER A 347 -15.73 0.29 16.43
C SER A 347 -16.36 1.47 15.69
N ILE A 348 -16.01 1.69 14.41
CA ILE A 348 -16.49 2.86 13.66
C ILE A 348 -17.53 2.51 12.56
N GLY A 349 -17.71 1.22 12.28
CA GLY A 349 -18.65 0.73 11.26
C GLY A 349 -18.28 1.15 9.83
N ASN A 350 -19.13 0.79 8.87
CA ASN A 350 -18.97 1.20 7.47
C ASN A 350 -18.98 2.73 7.31
N ASN A 351 -19.84 3.42 8.06
CA ASN A 351 -19.92 4.89 7.99
C ASN A 351 -18.63 5.58 8.46
N GLY A 352 -17.94 5.00 9.44
CA GLY A 352 -16.64 5.51 9.88
C GLY A 352 -15.56 5.28 8.84
N LEU A 353 -15.50 4.10 8.22
CA LEU A 353 -14.57 3.82 7.13
C LEU A 353 -14.83 4.72 5.91
N GLU A 354 -16.10 4.93 5.54
CA GLU A 354 -16.48 5.90 4.50
C GLU A 354 -15.94 7.31 4.80
N LYS A 355 -16.09 7.76 6.05
CA LYS A 355 -15.56 9.08 6.46
C LYS A 355 -14.05 9.17 6.31
N LEU A 356 -13.30 8.12 6.66
CA LEU A 356 -11.84 8.10 6.49
C LEU A 356 -11.45 8.26 5.01
N VAL A 357 -12.10 7.51 4.13
CA VAL A 357 -11.87 7.61 2.68
C VAL A 357 -12.24 9.00 2.16
N ASN A 358 -13.43 9.47 2.47
CA ASN A 358 -13.92 10.77 1.98
C ASN A 358 -13.06 11.94 2.46
N GLN A 359 -12.51 11.87 3.68
CA GLN A 359 -11.61 12.89 4.22
C GLN A 359 -10.33 13.03 3.38
N GLN A 360 -9.76 11.94 2.91
CA GLN A 360 -8.54 11.97 2.09
C GLN A 360 -8.77 12.71 0.77
N PHE A 361 -9.88 12.44 0.10
CA PHE A 361 -10.27 13.18 -1.11
C PHE A 361 -10.60 14.63 -0.82
N TYR A 362 -11.26 14.93 0.29
CA TYR A 362 -11.52 16.32 0.71
C TYR A 362 -10.20 17.10 0.89
N LEU A 363 -9.21 16.51 1.57
CA LEU A 363 -7.90 17.13 1.74
C LEU A 363 -7.17 17.31 0.39
N ALA A 364 -7.33 16.37 -0.53
CA ALA A 364 -6.81 16.48 -1.89
C ALA A 364 -7.47 17.62 -2.67
N ASP A 365 -8.77 17.82 -2.50
CA ASP A 365 -9.50 18.94 -3.13
C ASP A 365 -9.01 20.29 -2.59
N ILE A 366 -8.80 20.41 -1.28
CA ILE A 366 -8.21 21.62 -0.68
C ILE A 366 -6.82 21.93 -1.29
N ALA A 367 -5.96 20.91 -1.41
CA ALA A 367 -4.64 21.10 -2.00
C ALA A 367 -4.73 21.52 -3.50
N ARG A 368 -5.62 20.88 -4.26
CA ARG A 368 -5.85 21.25 -5.67
C ARG A 368 -6.36 22.69 -5.83
N GLU A 369 -7.31 23.09 -5.00
CA GLU A 369 -7.85 24.46 -5.04
C GLU A 369 -6.79 25.50 -4.68
N TYR A 370 -5.95 25.23 -3.66
CA TYR A 370 -4.84 26.09 -3.32
C TYR A 370 -3.90 26.30 -4.53
N ILE A 371 -3.48 25.21 -5.17
CA ILE A 371 -2.59 25.23 -6.34
C ILE A 371 -3.22 25.98 -7.52
N LYS A 372 -4.48 25.67 -7.85
CA LYS A 372 -5.19 26.31 -8.99
C LYS A 372 -5.34 27.81 -8.82
N ASN A 373 -5.48 28.29 -7.59
CA ASN A 373 -5.68 29.71 -7.30
C ASN A 373 -4.37 30.49 -7.09
N HIS A 374 -3.20 29.84 -7.18
CA HIS A 374 -1.90 30.49 -6.99
C HIS A 374 -1.09 30.48 -8.29
N PRO A 375 -0.66 31.66 -8.80
CA PRO A 375 -0.07 31.79 -10.15
C PRO A 375 1.27 31.07 -10.35
N ASP A 376 1.99 30.81 -9.25
CA ASP A 376 3.35 30.22 -9.30
C ASP A 376 3.33 28.68 -9.31
N TYR A 377 2.16 28.05 -9.21
CA TYR A 377 2.03 26.59 -9.21
C TYR A 377 1.56 26.05 -10.56
N THR A 378 2.05 24.87 -10.92
CA THR A 378 1.54 24.05 -12.03
C THR A 378 1.03 22.73 -11.49
N LEU A 379 -0.25 22.41 -11.74
CA LEU A 379 -0.90 21.18 -11.29
C LEU A 379 -0.84 20.11 -12.38
N TYR A 380 -0.44 18.88 -12.00
CA TYR A 380 -0.40 17.70 -12.88
C TYR A 380 -1.38 16.60 -12.47
N SER A 381 -1.94 16.66 -11.26
CA SER A 381 -2.91 15.65 -10.80
C SER A 381 -4.31 15.90 -11.35
N TYR A 382 -5.04 14.80 -11.48
CA TYR A 382 -6.44 14.78 -11.90
C TYR A 382 -7.40 14.91 -10.72
N GLU A 383 -8.65 15.21 -11.06
CA GLU A 383 -9.76 15.05 -10.13
C GLU A 383 -9.82 13.58 -9.68
N ASN A 384 -10.27 13.36 -8.46
CA ASN A 384 -10.37 12.03 -7.86
C ASN A 384 -9.04 11.29 -7.58
N SER A 385 -7.90 11.99 -7.60
CA SER A 385 -6.64 11.48 -7.05
C SER A 385 -6.38 12.04 -5.65
N ILE A 386 -5.82 11.22 -4.76
CA ILE A 386 -5.28 11.65 -3.46
C ILE A 386 -3.76 11.83 -3.49
N SER A 387 -3.15 11.71 -4.69
CA SER A 387 -1.77 12.10 -4.99
C SER A 387 -1.81 13.45 -5.71
N ILE A 388 -1.38 14.51 -5.05
CA ILE A 388 -1.36 15.86 -5.62
C ILE A 388 0.03 16.13 -6.16
N CYS A 389 0.15 16.06 -7.49
CA CYS A 389 1.39 16.25 -8.23
C CYS A 389 1.45 17.67 -8.76
N PHE A 390 2.51 18.42 -8.44
CA PHE A 390 2.64 19.83 -8.81
C PHE A 390 4.08 20.29 -8.88
N ASN A 391 4.33 21.39 -9.60
CA ASN A 391 5.56 22.16 -9.53
C ASN A 391 5.28 23.58 -9.04
N TYR A 392 6.29 24.23 -8.52
CA TYR A 392 6.23 25.60 -8.03
C TYR A 392 7.36 26.40 -8.65
N LYS A 393 7.03 27.41 -9.47
CA LYS A 393 7.99 28.18 -10.26
C LYS A 393 8.92 27.22 -11.05
N ASP A 394 10.18 27.60 -11.21
CA ASP A 394 11.21 26.79 -11.88
C ASP A 394 12.08 25.99 -10.86
N ILE A 395 11.58 25.76 -9.64
CA ILE A 395 12.31 25.05 -8.61
C ILE A 395 12.22 23.54 -8.85
N PRO A 396 13.35 22.80 -8.97
CA PRO A 396 13.36 21.36 -9.14
C PRO A 396 12.69 20.64 -7.95
N ALA A 397 11.79 19.70 -8.24
CA ALA A 397 11.02 19.02 -7.21
C ALA A 397 11.90 18.21 -6.24
N ASN A 398 12.93 17.55 -6.75
CA ASN A 398 13.88 16.79 -5.94
C ASN A 398 14.66 17.70 -4.97
N GLU A 399 15.03 18.93 -5.36
CA GLU A 399 15.79 19.84 -4.51
C GLU A 399 14.93 20.37 -3.36
N ILE A 400 13.70 20.82 -3.64
CA ILE A 400 12.83 21.33 -2.58
C ILE A 400 12.41 20.22 -1.60
N CYS A 401 12.10 19.02 -2.08
CA CYS A 401 11.76 17.90 -1.22
C CYS A 401 12.94 17.49 -0.33
N THR A 402 14.16 17.50 -0.87
CA THR A 402 15.40 17.22 -0.11
C THR A 402 15.64 18.28 0.95
N LEU A 403 15.53 19.57 0.60
CA LEU A 403 15.71 20.66 1.56
C LEU A 403 14.74 20.56 2.74
N LEU A 404 13.44 20.33 2.47
CA LEU A 404 12.43 20.22 3.51
C LEU A 404 12.71 19.05 4.46
N TYR A 405 13.23 17.94 3.93
CA TYR A 405 13.66 16.79 4.73
C TYR A 405 14.91 17.13 5.57
N GLU A 406 15.95 17.68 4.97
CA GLU A 406 17.22 18.01 5.64
C GLU A 406 17.05 19.07 6.73
N GLU A 407 16.17 20.05 6.51
CA GLU A 407 15.83 21.07 7.50
C GLU A 407 14.77 20.60 8.51
N ALA A 408 14.34 19.32 8.46
CA ALA A 408 13.36 18.73 9.37
C ALA A 408 11.97 19.44 9.35
N GLN A 409 11.63 20.13 8.27
CA GLN A 409 10.42 20.93 8.17
C GLN A 409 9.19 20.08 7.80
N ALA A 410 9.32 19.27 6.73
CA ALA A 410 8.26 18.40 6.25
C ALA A 410 8.85 17.18 5.53
N MET A 411 8.06 16.12 5.43
CA MET A 411 8.38 14.99 4.55
C MET A 411 7.36 14.94 3.42
N VAL A 412 7.77 15.35 2.24
CA VAL A 412 7.02 15.24 0.98
C VAL A 412 7.93 14.62 -0.07
N GLY A 413 7.37 13.81 -0.96
CA GLY A 413 8.12 13.12 -2.00
C GLY A 413 8.05 13.84 -3.35
N TYR A 414 8.82 13.34 -4.30
CA TYR A 414 8.71 13.69 -5.71
C TYR A 414 8.52 12.43 -6.53
N GLY A 415 8.12 12.58 -7.77
CA GLY A 415 7.90 11.50 -8.72
C GLY A 415 8.00 12.01 -10.14
N ASN A 416 8.01 11.05 -11.07
CA ASN A 416 8.07 11.34 -12.50
C ASN A 416 6.88 10.69 -13.20
N PHE A 417 6.35 11.40 -14.18
CA PHE A 417 5.45 10.83 -15.17
C PHE A 417 5.90 11.32 -16.56
N GLU A 418 6.15 10.37 -17.45
CA GLU A 418 6.81 10.65 -18.74
C GLU A 418 8.16 11.37 -18.52
N SER A 419 8.30 12.60 -19.03
CA SER A 419 9.51 13.42 -18.91
C SER A 419 9.43 14.48 -17.81
N THR A 420 8.31 14.56 -17.06
CA THR A 420 8.08 15.61 -16.07
C THR A 420 8.30 15.10 -14.66
N GLU A 421 9.25 15.71 -13.93
CA GLU A 421 9.41 15.54 -12.49
C GLU A 421 8.54 16.56 -11.75
N PHE A 422 7.92 16.15 -10.66
CA PHE A 422 7.06 17.00 -9.83
C PHE A 422 7.05 16.59 -8.37
N VAL A 423 6.71 17.50 -7.48
CA VAL A 423 6.40 17.23 -6.07
C VAL A 423 5.14 16.39 -5.99
N ARG A 424 5.14 15.39 -5.11
CA ARG A 424 4.01 14.48 -4.88
C ARG A 424 3.55 14.54 -3.43
N LEU A 425 2.51 15.31 -3.17
CA LEU A 425 1.83 15.43 -1.89
C LEU A 425 0.77 14.34 -1.76
N ILE A 426 0.87 13.48 -0.77
CA ILE A 426 -0.06 12.35 -0.54
C ILE A 426 -0.99 12.67 0.63
N THR A 427 -2.29 12.85 0.35
CA THR A 427 -3.29 13.21 1.37
C THR A 427 -3.93 12.02 2.08
N ILE A 428 -3.17 10.95 2.28
CA ILE A 428 -3.67 9.67 2.81
C ILE A 428 -3.97 9.70 4.32
N ASN A 429 -3.36 10.62 5.07
CA ASN A 429 -3.61 10.73 6.50
C ASN A 429 -4.96 11.41 6.78
N ALA A 430 -6.01 10.62 6.96
CA ALA A 430 -7.37 11.12 7.26
C ALA A 430 -7.49 11.87 8.61
N ASN A 431 -6.45 11.87 9.44
CA ASN A 431 -6.41 12.66 10.67
C ASN A 431 -5.93 14.11 10.43
N ASN A 432 -5.49 14.44 9.22
CA ASN A 432 -5.18 15.81 8.84
C ASN A 432 -6.47 16.63 8.62
N SER A 433 -6.33 17.94 8.80
CA SER A 433 -7.36 18.95 8.55
C SER A 433 -6.98 19.86 7.39
N GLU A 434 -7.91 20.69 6.94
CA GLU A 434 -7.66 21.76 5.97
C GLU A 434 -6.51 22.67 6.41
N THR A 435 -6.47 23.05 7.68
CA THR A 435 -5.39 23.89 8.23
C THR A 435 -4.03 23.23 8.14
N ASP A 436 -3.95 21.89 8.23
CA ASP A 436 -2.69 21.16 8.07
C ASP A 436 -2.20 21.22 6.62
N ILE A 437 -3.11 21.14 5.64
CA ILE A 437 -2.77 21.27 4.21
C ILE A 437 -2.29 22.68 3.89
N LEU A 438 -3.00 23.72 4.37
CA LEU A 438 -2.60 25.10 4.15
C LEU A 438 -1.27 25.43 4.86
N HIS A 439 -1.03 24.85 6.03
CA HIS A 439 0.25 24.97 6.72
C HIS A 439 1.39 24.32 5.94
N PHE A 440 1.14 23.16 5.31
CA PHE A 440 2.14 22.52 4.44
C PHE A 440 2.57 23.48 3.31
N PHE A 441 1.65 24.10 2.60
CA PHE A 441 2.01 25.05 1.52
C PHE A 441 2.81 26.23 2.02
N LYS A 442 2.47 26.78 3.21
CA LYS A 442 3.27 27.84 3.83
C LYS A 442 4.72 27.39 4.10
N VAL A 443 4.91 26.22 4.72
CA VAL A 443 6.23 25.63 5.00
C VAL A 443 6.99 25.38 3.67
N PHE A 444 6.28 24.87 2.66
CA PHE A 444 6.83 24.60 1.34
C PHE A 444 7.36 25.89 0.66
N GLU A 445 6.57 26.95 0.65
CA GLU A 445 6.93 28.24 0.06
C GLU A 445 8.08 28.94 0.81
N GLU A 446 8.15 28.79 2.13
CA GLU A 446 9.28 29.27 2.94
C GLU A 446 10.57 28.51 2.58
N GLY A 447 10.49 27.20 2.36
CA GLY A 447 11.60 26.38 1.86
C GLY A 447 12.04 26.79 0.44
N ALA A 448 11.07 27.03 -0.46
CA ALA A 448 11.32 27.48 -1.82
C ALA A 448 12.07 28.81 -1.87
N LYS A 449 11.69 29.80 -1.05
CA LYS A 449 12.40 31.06 -0.92
C LYS A 449 13.86 30.90 -0.48
N LYS A 450 14.13 29.96 0.44
CA LYS A 450 15.49 29.64 0.88
C LYS A 450 16.35 29.06 -0.26
N LEU A 451 15.77 28.19 -1.10
CA LEU A 451 16.45 27.64 -2.27
C LEU A 451 16.77 28.73 -3.30
N GLU A 452 15.82 29.59 -3.61
CA GLU A 452 16.03 30.74 -4.53
C GLU A 452 17.21 31.61 -4.05
N LEU A 453 17.29 31.88 -2.75
CA LEU A 453 18.41 32.63 -2.16
C LEU A 453 19.75 31.89 -2.27
N LYS A 454 19.80 30.59 -1.99
CA LYS A 454 21.00 29.76 -2.15
C LYS A 454 21.50 29.76 -3.60
N HIS A 455 20.59 29.59 -4.58
CA HIS A 455 20.96 29.63 -6.00
C HIS A 455 21.49 31.00 -6.44
N SER A 456 20.85 32.10 -6.00
CA SER A 456 21.31 33.46 -6.33
C SER A 456 22.71 33.78 -5.77
N ILE A 457 23.04 33.29 -4.58
CA ILE A 457 24.37 33.46 -3.98
C ILE A 457 25.41 32.63 -4.76
N SER A 458 25.10 31.39 -5.12
CA SER A 458 26.04 30.55 -5.87
C SER A 458 26.35 31.08 -7.26
N MET A 459 25.36 31.68 -7.94
CA MET A 459 25.58 32.34 -9.25
C MET A 459 26.43 33.61 -9.15
N ASN A 460 26.43 34.33 -8.02
CA ASN A 460 27.20 35.53 -7.81
C ASN A 460 28.66 35.24 -7.33
N THR A 461 28.95 33.97 -6.97
CA THR A 461 30.27 33.52 -6.49
C THR A 461 31.02 32.66 -7.52
N ALA A 462 30.41 32.31 -8.63
CA ALA A 462 31.00 31.61 -9.79
C ALA A 462 31.37 32.59 -10.90
#